data_d14235d0435ae33ecd319dfdcc9bfa01
#
_entry.id   d14235d0435ae33ecd319dfdcc9bfa01
#
_cell.length_a   1.000
_cell.length_b   1.000
_cell.length_c   1.000
_cell.angle_alpha   90.00
_cell.angle_beta   90.00
_cell.angle_gamma   90.00
#
_symmetry.space_group_name_H-M   'P 1'
#
loop_
_entity.id
_entity.type
_entity.pdbx_description
1 polymer ?
#
loop_
_entity_poly.entity_id
_entity_poly.type
_entity_poly.pdbx_seq_one_letter_code
_entity_poly.pdbx_strand_id
1 'polypeptide(L)'
;MPKQVKFIESDLVNFTSHRQQSIKFGDVTKLSGRNGQGKTSIGTAPVWVLWGTDIFGSKFNPAPVNYNFDRVFASLLLSVDGVPHKFAREIDGGTNRFYINDVPVKAKEYEAAVAGLFDKDEFLSLYNPSYFFGLHWTKQREQILKYVTAPAKSEVHKHLPDLQADKLAELTKKHSLDDLVKIHGGTGGQKS
;
A
#
# COMPACT_ATOMS: atom_id res chain seq x y z
N MET A 1 -16.48 6.38 3.18
CA MET A 1 -15.86 7.34 2.23
C MET A 1 -14.40 6.97 2.04
N PRO A 2 -13.79 7.18 0.87
CA PRO A 2 -12.37 6.96 0.69
C PRO A 2 -11.58 7.93 1.58
N LYS A 3 -10.51 7.45 2.22
CA LYS A 3 -9.64 8.27 3.06
C LYS A 3 -8.86 9.26 2.18
N GLN A 4 -8.78 10.52 2.62
CA GLN A 4 -7.94 11.51 1.98
C GLN A 4 -6.56 11.53 2.65
N VAL A 5 -5.52 11.18 1.91
CA VAL A 5 -4.13 11.18 2.40
C VAL A 5 -3.34 12.28 1.71
N LYS A 6 -2.66 13.13 2.50
CA LYS A 6 -1.74 14.16 2.00
C LYS A 6 -0.39 14.01 2.69
N PHE A 7 0.67 13.91 1.91
CA PHE A 7 2.03 14.02 2.43
C PHE A 7 2.34 15.48 2.72
N ILE A 8 2.96 15.75 3.84
CA ILE A 8 3.30 17.11 4.28
C ILE A 8 4.81 17.30 4.24
N GLU A 9 5.58 16.43 4.91
CA GLU A 9 7.02 16.55 5.03
C GLU A 9 7.68 15.20 5.26
N SER A 10 8.90 15.06 4.77
CA SER A 10 9.76 13.90 5.05
C SER A 10 11.18 14.37 5.33
N ASP A 11 11.75 13.94 6.46
CA ASP A 11 13.12 14.20 6.83
C ASP A 11 13.95 12.92 6.69
N LEU A 12 15.12 13.06 6.11
CA LEU A 12 16.07 11.99 5.86
C LEU A 12 17.41 12.31 6.48
N VAL A 13 18.01 11.36 7.20
CA VAL A 13 19.37 11.44 7.71
C VAL A 13 20.10 10.16 7.36
N ASN A 14 21.20 10.27 6.63
CA ASN A 14 22.01 9.17 6.14
C ASN A 14 21.19 8.10 5.39
N PHE A 15 20.19 8.57 4.64
CA PHE A 15 19.30 7.71 3.87
C PHE A 15 19.84 7.56 2.44
N THR A 16 20.41 6.41 2.13
CA THR A 16 21.10 6.13 0.86
C THR A 16 22.20 7.16 0.54
N SER A 17 21.99 8.04 -0.42
CA SER A 17 22.92 9.13 -0.81
C SER A 17 22.69 10.44 -0.05
N HIS A 18 21.62 10.55 0.71
CA HIS A 18 21.27 11.80 1.42
C HIS A 18 21.82 11.81 2.84
N ARG A 19 22.80 12.68 3.09
CA ARG A 19 23.32 12.88 4.46
C ARG A 19 22.30 13.54 5.36
N GLN A 20 21.67 14.60 4.86
CA GLN A 20 20.57 15.29 5.52
C GLN A 20 19.71 15.98 4.46
N GLN A 21 18.43 15.68 4.44
CA GLN A 21 17.50 16.25 3.49
C GLN A 21 16.12 16.37 4.13
N SER A 22 15.49 17.54 4.00
CA SER A 22 14.08 17.74 4.32
C SER A 22 13.32 18.06 3.04
N ILE A 23 12.18 17.40 2.85
CA ILE A 23 11.34 17.53 1.66
C ILE A 23 9.94 17.92 2.12
N LYS A 24 9.45 19.06 1.67
CA LYS A 24 8.05 19.47 1.83
C LYS A 24 7.26 19.07 0.60
N PHE A 25 6.13 18.43 0.82
CA PHE A 25 5.24 17.99 -0.24
C PHE A 25 4.10 19.00 -0.45
N GLY A 26 3.82 19.31 -1.70
CA GLY A 26 2.61 20.02 -2.12
C GLY A 26 1.65 19.06 -2.82
N ASP A 27 0.56 19.59 -3.36
CA ASP A 27 -0.38 18.81 -4.17
C ASP A 27 0.32 18.14 -5.38
N VAL A 28 1.34 18.81 -5.92
CA VAL A 28 2.28 18.28 -6.90
C VAL A 28 3.69 18.61 -6.44
N THR A 29 4.53 17.58 -6.28
CA THR A 29 5.95 17.74 -5.93
C THR A 29 6.82 17.20 -7.06
N LYS A 30 7.55 18.09 -7.73
CA LYS A 30 8.43 17.73 -8.83
C LYS A 30 9.89 17.60 -8.35
N LEU A 31 10.44 16.41 -8.46
CA LEU A 31 11.85 16.13 -8.17
C LEU A 31 12.67 16.19 -9.46
N SER A 32 13.64 17.09 -9.51
CA SER A 32 14.56 17.24 -10.64
C SER A 32 16.01 17.13 -10.17
N GLY A 33 16.90 16.71 -11.06
CA GLY A 33 18.34 16.55 -10.79
C GLY A 33 18.97 15.52 -11.71
N ARG A 34 20.30 15.44 -11.72
CA ARG A 34 21.08 14.49 -12.51
C ARG A 34 20.84 13.06 -12.04
N ASN A 35 21.19 12.07 -12.89
CA ASN A 35 21.17 10.66 -12.50
C ASN A 35 22.14 10.42 -11.32
N GLY A 36 21.79 9.53 -10.42
CA GLY A 36 22.59 9.22 -9.23
C GLY A 36 22.41 10.19 -8.04
N GLN A 37 21.66 11.28 -8.14
CA GLN A 37 21.47 12.25 -7.07
C GLN A 37 20.36 11.87 -6.04
N GLY A 38 19.93 10.62 -6.03
CA GLY A 38 19.02 10.12 -4.97
C GLY A 38 17.54 10.46 -5.16
N LYS A 39 17.07 10.88 -6.37
CA LYS A 39 15.64 11.13 -6.61
C LYS A 39 14.75 9.95 -6.23
N THR A 40 15.15 8.75 -6.62
CA THR A 40 14.45 7.50 -6.29
C THR A 40 14.44 7.24 -4.79
N SER A 41 15.52 7.58 -4.09
CA SER A 41 15.61 7.43 -2.63
C SER A 41 14.59 8.30 -1.90
N ILE A 42 14.38 9.55 -2.36
CA ILE A 42 13.33 10.43 -1.84
C ILE A 42 11.95 9.80 -2.03
N GLY A 43 11.68 9.23 -3.22
CA GLY A 43 10.43 8.51 -3.46
C GLY A 43 10.29 7.21 -2.66
N THR A 44 11.39 6.55 -2.30
CA THR A 44 11.35 5.30 -1.52
C THR A 44 11.16 5.57 -0.02
N ALA A 45 11.62 6.71 0.48
CA ALA A 45 11.64 7.02 1.91
C ALA A 45 10.26 6.93 2.60
N PRO A 46 9.15 7.49 2.06
CA PRO A 46 7.83 7.35 2.66
C PRO A 46 7.39 5.89 2.82
N VAL A 47 7.63 5.06 1.82
CA VAL A 47 7.30 3.62 1.85
C VAL A 47 8.17 2.88 2.86
N TRP A 48 9.46 3.21 2.91
CA TRP A 48 10.37 2.60 3.89
C TRP A 48 10.01 2.99 5.32
N VAL A 49 9.64 4.23 5.57
CA VAL A 49 9.15 4.67 6.89
C VAL A 49 7.97 3.80 7.30
N LEU A 50 6.98 3.64 6.46
CA LEU A 50 5.75 2.91 6.81
C LEU A 50 5.98 1.39 6.93
N TRP A 51 6.70 0.76 6.00
CA TRP A 51 6.81 -0.72 5.94
C TRP A 51 8.22 -1.30 5.92
N GLY A 52 9.28 -0.48 5.84
CA GLY A 52 10.66 -0.97 5.72
C GLY A 52 10.97 -1.61 4.36
N THR A 53 10.19 -1.28 3.33
CA THR A 53 10.33 -1.81 1.98
C THR A 53 10.60 -0.69 0.97
N ASP A 54 11.00 -1.06 -0.24
CA ASP A 54 11.00 -0.17 -1.39
C ASP A 54 9.58 0.02 -1.98
N ILE A 55 9.49 0.79 -3.06
CA ILE A 55 8.24 1.08 -3.76
C ILE A 55 7.64 -0.14 -4.50
N PHE A 56 8.37 -1.25 -4.56
CA PHE A 56 7.92 -2.54 -5.09
C PHE A 56 7.55 -3.53 -3.99
N GLY A 57 7.57 -3.11 -2.71
CA GLY A 57 7.25 -3.95 -1.56
C GLY A 57 8.36 -4.91 -1.13
N SER A 58 9.55 -4.85 -1.75
CA SER A 58 10.71 -5.66 -1.39
C SER A 58 11.45 -5.07 -0.20
N LYS A 59 12.07 -5.94 0.63
CA LYS A 59 12.90 -5.49 1.75
C LYS A 59 13.99 -4.53 1.27
N PHE A 60 14.10 -3.37 1.91
CA PHE A 60 15.02 -2.33 1.50
C PHE A 60 15.92 -1.91 2.66
N ASN A 61 17.22 -1.86 2.39
CA ASN A 61 18.21 -1.34 3.34
C ASN A 61 18.66 0.06 2.86
N PRO A 62 18.32 1.13 3.59
CA PRO A 62 18.67 2.50 3.22
C PRO A 62 20.09 2.92 3.64
N ALA A 63 20.91 2.03 4.20
CA ALA A 63 22.24 2.36 4.68
C ALA A 63 23.13 2.94 3.55
N PRO A 64 23.83 4.06 3.79
CA PRO A 64 24.83 4.57 2.86
C PRO A 64 25.94 3.56 2.59
N VAL A 65 26.41 3.49 1.35
CA VAL A 65 27.55 2.63 0.99
C VAL A 65 28.85 3.40 0.73
N ASN A 66 28.77 4.73 0.61
CA ASN A 66 29.88 5.58 0.15
C ASN A 66 30.53 6.41 1.25
N TYR A 67 30.01 6.36 2.48
CA TYR A 67 30.56 7.12 3.62
C TYR A 67 30.16 6.46 4.96
N ASN A 68 30.94 6.78 6.00
CA ASN A 68 30.64 6.33 7.36
C ASN A 68 29.46 7.12 7.94
N PHE A 69 28.62 6.44 8.67
CA PHE A 69 27.43 7.01 9.31
C PHE A 69 27.19 6.34 10.67
N ASP A 70 26.55 7.05 11.58
CA ASP A 70 26.20 6.53 12.89
C ASP A 70 24.83 5.85 12.86
N ARG A 71 23.87 6.53 12.25
CA ARG A 71 22.48 6.06 12.16
C ARG A 71 21.86 6.42 10.82
N VAL A 72 20.85 5.66 10.43
CA VAL A 72 19.94 6.00 9.35
C VAL A 72 18.60 6.38 9.95
N PHE A 73 18.04 7.50 9.54
CA PHE A 73 16.75 7.97 10.02
C PHE A 73 15.92 8.48 8.85
N ALA A 74 14.63 8.17 8.88
CA ALA A 74 13.66 8.84 8.03
C ALA A 74 12.35 9.06 8.79
N SER A 75 11.72 10.21 8.56
CA SER A 75 10.39 10.53 9.05
C SER A 75 9.44 10.86 7.92
N LEU A 76 8.16 10.68 8.16
CA LEU A 76 7.07 11.06 7.28
C LEU A 76 5.96 11.70 8.10
N LEU A 77 5.70 12.98 7.85
CA LEU A 77 4.51 13.67 8.31
C LEU A 77 3.47 13.63 7.21
N LEU A 78 2.30 13.11 7.51
CA LEU A 78 1.17 13.04 6.60
C LEU A 78 -0.12 13.39 7.31
N SER A 79 -1.14 13.79 6.55
CA SER A 79 -2.50 14.00 7.04
C SER A 79 -3.41 12.93 6.50
N VAL A 80 -4.22 12.31 7.35
CA VAL A 80 -5.30 11.39 6.96
C VAL A 80 -6.62 12.01 7.41
N ASP A 81 -7.48 12.32 6.46
CA ASP A 81 -8.78 12.98 6.70
C ASP A 81 -8.65 14.26 7.55
N GLY A 82 -7.58 15.04 7.33
CA GLY A 82 -7.27 16.28 8.06
C GLY A 82 -6.51 16.09 9.38
N VAL A 83 -6.34 14.87 9.86
CA VAL A 83 -5.61 14.57 11.11
C VAL A 83 -4.13 14.30 10.79
N PRO A 84 -3.19 15.05 11.41
CA PRO A 84 -1.75 14.84 11.19
C PRO A 84 -1.25 13.59 11.92
N HIS A 85 -0.39 12.83 11.24
CA HIS A 85 0.31 11.67 11.77
C HIS A 85 1.78 11.76 11.39
N LYS A 86 2.68 11.63 12.35
CA LYS A 86 4.11 11.56 12.08
C LYS A 86 4.63 10.17 12.41
N PHE A 87 5.16 9.51 11.41
CA PHE A 87 5.84 8.23 11.55
C PHE A 87 7.33 8.42 11.34
N ALA A 88 8.16 7.73 12.11
CA ALA A 88 9.59 7.70 11.86
C ALA A 88 10.18 6.33 12.13
N ARG A 89 11.21 6.00 11.38
CA ARG A 89 11.98 4.77 11.51
C ARG A 89 13.46 5.11 11.54
N GLU A 90 14.20 4.46 12.45
CA GLU A 90 15.63 4.62 12.62
C GLU A 90 16.33 3.27 12.63
N ILE A 91 17.52 3.20 12.07
CA ILE A 91 18.47 2.09 12.26
C ILE A 91 19.70 2.67 12.94
N ASP A 92 19.96 2.24 14.18
CA ASP A 92 21.09 2.65 14.97
C ASP A 92 21.83 1.40 15.47
N GLY A 93 23.12 1.29 15.13
CA GLY A 93 23.92 0.11 15.47
C GLY A 93 23.32 -1.23 15.02
N GLY A 94 22.56 -1.24 13.89
CA GLY A 94 21.86 -2.41 13.38
C GLY A 94 20.50 -2.68 14.05
N THR A 95 20.09 -1.87 15.03
CA THR A 95 18.81 -1.97 15.73
C THR A 95 17.78 -1.05 15.11
N ASN A 96 16.59 -1.58 14.81
CA ASN A 96 15.46 -0.78 14.34
C ASN A 96 14.75 -0.11 15.53
N ARG A 97 14.51 1.19 15.42
CA ARG A 97 13.69 1.97 16.34
C ARG A 97 12.54 2.61 15.58
N PHE A 98 11.41 2.77 16.24
CA PHE A 98 10.17 3.26 15.64
C PHE A 98 9.58 4.38 16.50
N TYR A 99 9.01 5.39 15.85
CA TYR A 99 8.41 6.53 16.51
C TYR A 99 7.07 6.88 15.88
N ILE A 100 6.09 7.19 16.72
CA ILE A 100 4.80 7.75 16.34
C ILE A 100 4.64 9.09 17.05
N ASN A 101 4.46 10.17 16.29
CA ASN A 101 4.39 11.55 16.80
C ASN A 101 5.57 11.89 17.74
N ASP A 102 6.77 11.51 17.31
CA ASP A 102 8.04 11.67 18.02
C ASP A 102 8.18 10.88 19.33
N VAL A 103 7.21 10.00 19.65
CA VAL A 103 7.25 9.10 20.80
C VAL A 103 7.80 7.74 20.37
N PRO A 104 8.82 7.18 21.05
CA PRO A 104 9.34 5.85 20.73
C PRO A 104 8.30 4.77 21.08
N VAL A 105 8.09 3.83 20.16
CA VAL A 105 7.14 2.72 20.29
C VAL A 105 7.77 1.39 19.91
N LYS A 106 7.15 0.29 20.31
CA LYS A 106 7.56 -1.05 19.90
C LYS A 106 7.16 -1.33 18.43
N ALA A 107 7.92 -2.18 17.75
CA ALA A 107 7.66 -2.55 16.35
C ALA A 107 6.20 -2.99 16.12
N LYS A 108 5.66 -3.84 16.97
CA LYS A 108 4.27 -4.33 16.86
C LYS A 108 3.22 -3.22 16.97
N GLU A 109 3.46 -2.25 17.84
CA GLU A 109 2.58 -1.10 18.01
C GLU A 109 2.63 -0.18 16.77
N TYR A 110 3.84 0.06 16.27
CA TYR A 110 4.06 0.82 15.04
C TYR A 110 3.36 0.18 13.84
N GLU A 111 3.57 -1.12 13.63
CA GLU A 111 2.95 -1.88 12.55
C GLU A 111 1.41 -1.85 12.65
N ALA A 112 0.86 -2.00 13.87
CA ALA A 112 -0.58 -1.92 14.09
C ALA A 112 -1.14 -0.52 13.79
N ALA A 113 -0.43 0.55 14.16
CA ALA A 113 -0.83 1.91 13.85
C ALA A 113 -0.83 2.19 12.35
N VAL A 114 0.22 1.75 11.62
CA VAL A 114 0.28 1.89 10.16
C VAL A 114 -0.82 1.07 9.48
N ALA A 115 -1.02 -0.20 9.90
CA ALA A 115 -2.06 -1.08 9.36
C ALA A 115 -3.49 -0.57 9.62
N GLY A 116 -3.71 0.14 10.73
CA GLY A 116 -4.99 0.80 11.02
C GLY A 116 -5.31 1.97 10.08
N LEU A 117 -4.29 2.59 9.51
CA LEU A 117 -4.45 3.70 8.57
C LEU A 117 -4.48 3.22 7.11
N PHE A 118 -3.63 2.26 6.74
CA PHE A 118 -3.38 1.87 5.35
C PHE A 118 -3.36 0.36 5.15
N ASP A 119 -4.02 -0.11 4.10
CA ASP A 119 -3.70 -1.39 3.48
C ASP A 119 -2.42 -1.22 2.64
N LYS A 120 -1.44 -2.10 2.84
CA LYS A 120 -0.13 -2.00 2.19
C LYS A 120 -0.22 -2.12 0.67
N ASP A 121 -0.93 -3.14 0.18
CA ASP A 121 -1.01 -3.42 -1.26
C ASP A 121 -1.78 -2.31 -1.98
N GLU A 122 -2.83 -1.78 -1.34
CA GLU A 122 -3.60 -0.66 -1.86
C GLU A 122 -2.76 0.62 -1.91
N PHE A 123 -2.07 0.95 -0.83
CA PHE A 123 -1.17 2.11 -0.78
C PHE A 123 -0.08 2.01 -1.85
N LEU A 124 0.62 0.88 -1.94
CA LEU A 124 1.69 0.71 -2.93
C LEU A 124 1.18 0.79 -4.36
N SER A 125 -0.02 0.28 -4.64
CA SER A 125 -0.66 0.36 -5.96
C SER A 125 -0.99 1.79 -6.37
N LEU A 126 -1.39 2.64 -5.41
CA LEU A 126 -1.65 4.06 -5.64
C LEU A 126 -0.35 4.89 -5.72
N TYR A 127 0.63 4.53 -4.90
CA TYR A 127 1.90 5.23 -4.82
C TYR A 127 2.84 4.94 -6.01
N ASN A 128 2.86 3.70 -6.47
CA ASN A 128 3.64 3.24 -7.61
C ASN A 128 2.75 2.44 -8.57
N PRO A 129 2.29 3.05 -9.68
CA PRO A 129 1.41 2.35 -10.63
C PRO A 129 1.97 1.00 -11.13
N SER A 130 3.30 0.87 -11.26
CA SER A 130 3.93 -0.38 -11.68
C SER A 130 3.76 -1.51 -10.66
N TYR A 131 3.54 -1.20 -9.38
CA TYR A 131 3.29 -2.20 -8.35
C TYR A 131 1.98 -2.95 -8.60
N PHE A 132 0.89 -2.23 -8.93
CA PHE A 132 -0.41 -2.83 -9.23
C PHE A 132 -0.33 -3.87 -10.35
N PHE A 133 0.38 -3.56 -11.43
CA PHE A 133 0.54 -4.48 -12.56
C PHE A 133 1.43 -5.70 -12.25
N GLY A 134 2.25 -5.62 -11.21
CA GLY A 134 3.04 -6.75 -10.71
C GLY A 134 2.28 -7.70 -9.78
N LEU A 135 1.10 -7.30 -9.31
CA LEU A 135 0.26 -8.14 -8.45
C LEU A 135 -0.38 -9.29 -9.24
N HIS A 136 -0.61 -10.42 -8.57
CA HIS A 136 -1.41 -11.50 -9.14
C HIS A 136 -2.83 -11.00 -9.48
N TRP A 137 -3.41 -11.45 -10.59
CA TRP A 137 -4.67 -10.96 -11.12
C TRP A 137 -5.84 -10.98 -10.11
N THR A 138 -5.87 -11.96 -9.18
CA THR A 138 -6.88 -12.03 -8.11
C THR A 138 -6.78 -10.83 -7.17
N LYS A 139 -5.58 -10.39 -6.82
CA LYS A 139 -5.33 -9.21 -5.99
C LYS A 139 -5.68 -7.92 -6.72
N GLN A 140 -5.35 -7.82 -8.01
CA GLN A 140 -5.76 -6.69 -8.83
C GLN A 140 -7.28 -6.58 -8.88
N ARG A 141 -7.99 -7.71 -9.09
CA ARG A 141 -9.44 -7.76 -9.10
C ARG A 141 -10.04 -7.35 -7.76
N GLU A 142 -9.53 -7.86 -6.63
CA GLU A 142 -9.97 -7.49 -5.29
C GLU A 142 -9.84 -5.98 -5.05
N GLN A 143 -8.72 -5.38 -5.42
CA GLN A 143 -8.51 -3.94 -5.29
C GLN A 143 -9.50 -3.13 -6.12
N ILE A 144 -9.70 -3.49 -7.38
CA ILE A 144 -10.64 -2.78 -8.27
C ILE A 144 -12.08 -2.88 -7.72
N LEU A 145 -12.49 -4.07 -7.27
CA LEU A 145 -13.85 -4.30 -6.78
C LEU A 145 -14.19 -3.51 -5.51
N LYS A 146 -13.20 -3.08 -4.72
CA LYS A 146 -13.43 -2.17 -3.58
C LYS A 146 -14.04 -0.82 -4.00
N TYR A 147 -13.78 -0.37 -5.23
CA TYR A 147 -14.20 0.93 -5.76
C TYR A 147 -15.37 0.86 -6.74
N VAL A 148 -15.82 -0.34 -7.06
CA VAL A 148 -16.92 -0.56 -8.01
C VAL A 148 -18.18 -0.91 -7.22
N THR A 149 -19.25 -0.16 -7.46
CA THR A 149 -20.57 -0.51 -6.94
C THR A 149 -21.09 -1.75 -7.67
N ALA A 150 -21.43 -2.80 -6.92
CA ALA A 150 -22.01 -3.98 -7.52
C ALA A 150 -23.30 -3.62 -8.27
N PRO A 151 -23.51 -4.09 -9.51
CA PRO A 151 -24.74 -3.86 -10.24
C PRO A 151 -25.92 -4.52 -9.51
N ALA A 152 -27.10 -3.94 -9.66
CA ALA A 152 -28.32 -4.53 -9.10
C ALA A 152 -28.55 -5.92 -9.71
N LYS A 153 -29.03 -6.89 -8.90
CA LYS A 153 -29.31 -8.26 -9.36
C LYS A 153 -30.22 -8.28 -10.58
N SER A 154 -31.22 -7.40 -10.62
CA SER A 154 -32.14 -7.24 -11.77
C SER A 154 -31.45 -6.79 -13.04
N GLU A 155 -30.36 -6.01 -12.92
CA GLU A 155 -29.58 -5.55 -14.08
C GLU A 155 -28.69 -6.67 -14.62
N VAL A 156 -28.08 -7.44 -13.73
CA VAL A 156 -27.30 -8.64 -14.13
C VAL A 156 -28.19 -9.65 -14.87
N HIS A 157 -29.39 -9.90 -14.36
CA HIS A 157 -30.32 -10.85 -14.97
C HIS A 157 -30.74 -10.42 -16.40
N LYS A 158 -30.88 -9.13 -16.69
CA LYS A 158 -31.22 -8.61 -18.02
C LYS A 158 -30.16 -8.91 -19.10
N HIS A 159 -28.93 -9.13 -18.69
CA HIS A 159 -27.79 -9.42 -19.59
C HIS A 159 -27.48 -10.92 -19.75
N LEU A 160 -28.23 -11.77 -19.05
CA LEU A 160 -28.10 -13.23 -19.16
C LEU A 160 -29.17 -13.79 -20.09
N PRO A 161 -28.87 -14.88 -20.82
CA PRO A 161 -29.92 -15.66 -21.49
C PRO A 161 -30.99 -16.11 -20.49
N ASP A 162 -32.28 -16.13 -20.92
CA ASP A 162 -33.44 -16.37 -20.04
C ASP A 162 -33.26 -17.63 -19.15
N LEU A 163 -32.82 -18.75 -19.76
CA LEU A 163 -32.59 -19.99 -19.04
C LEU A 163 -31.50 -19.87 -17.95
N GLN A 164 -30.48 -19.04 -18.15
CA GLN A 164 -29.41 -18.81 -17.17
C GLN A 164 -29.89 -17.84 -16.10
N ALA A 165 -30.64 -16.81 -16.46
CA ALA A 165 -31.24 -15.87 -15.55
C ALA A 165 -32.17 -16.55 -14.54
N ASP A 166 -33.07 -17.43 -15.02
CA ASP A 166 -34.01 -18.18 -14.21
C ASP A 166 -33.30 -19.13 -13.24
N LYS A 167 -32.32 -19.91 -13.73
CA LYS A 167 -31.48 -20.76 -12.86
C LYS A 167 -30.73 -19.99 -11.80
N LEU A 168 -30.12 -18.85 -12.16
CA LEU A 168 -29.38 -18.03 -11.22
C LEU A 168 -30.33 -17.40 -10.20
N ALA A 169 -31.51 -16.96 -10.62
CA ALA A 169 -32.54 -16.42 -9.74
C ALA A 169 -33.03 -17.47 -8.72
N GLU A 170 -33.17 -18.71 -9.12
CA GLU A 170 -33.57 -19.81 -8.25
C GLU A 170 -32.48 -20.16 -7.24
N LEU A 171 -31.22 -20.29 -7.71
CA LEU A 171 -30.08 -20.62 -6.85
C LEU A 171 -29.78 -19.52 -5.83
N THR A 172 -29.89 -18.25 -6.22
CA THR A 172 -29.63 -17.11 -5.32
C THR A 172 -30.75 -16.85 -4.29
N LYS A 173 -31.91 -17.55 -4.38
CA LYS A 173 -32.90 -17.60 -3.29
C LYS A 173 -32.42 -18.40 -2.08
N LYS A 174 -31.59 -19.42 -2.30
CA LYS A 174 -31.14 -20.37 -1.27
C LYS A 174 -29.68 -20.16 -0.84
N HIS A 175 -28.86 -19.61 -1.72
CA HIS A 175 -27.42 -19.47 -1.51
C HIS A 175 -26.95 -18.06 -1.87
N SER A 176 -25.92 -17.55 -1.16
CA SER A 176 -25.21 -16.35 -1.59
C SER A 176 -24.39 -16.64 -2.87
N LEU A 177 -24.01 -15.60 -3.62
CA LEU A 177 -23.13 -15.78 -4.79
C LEU A 177 -21.78 -16.38 -4.37
N ASP A 178 -21.23 -16.00 -3.21
CA ASP A 178 -19.99 -16.56 -2.69
C ASP A 178 -20.11 -18.05 -2.33
N ASP A 179 -21.28 -18.48 -1.81
CA ASP A 179 -21.54 -19.90 -1.58
C ASP A 179 -21.64 -20.68 -2.87
N LEU A 180 -22.29 -20.11 -3.90
CA LEU A 180 -22.37 -20.71 -5.24
C LEU A 180 -21.00 -20.86 -5.89
N VAL A 181 -20.14 -19.87 -5.74
CA VAL A 181 -18.74 -19.95 -6.22
C VAL A 181 -17.97 -21.05 -5.48
N LYS A 182 -18.15 -21.22 -4.17
CA LYS A 182 -17.53 -22.32 -3.41
C LYS A 182 -18.08 -23.69 -3.82
N ILE A 183 -19.37 -23.82 -4.03
CA ILE A 183 -20.03 -25.08 -4.44
C ILE A 183 -19.62 -25.50 -5.83
N HIS A 184 -19.52 -24.56 -6.78
CA HIS A 184 -19.25 -24.84 -8.18
C HIS A 184 -17.80 -24.56 -8.62
N GLY A 185 -17.05 -23.76 -7.87
CA GLY A 185 -15.64 -23.41 -8.15
C GLY A 185 -14.61 -24.34 -7.52
N GLY A 186 -15.02 -25.17 -6.58
CA GLY A 186 -14.18 -26.18 -5.94
C GLY A 186 -14.39 -27.54 -6.58
N THR A 187 -13.41 -27.97 -7.41
CA THR A 187 -13.30 -29.31 -8.03
C THR A 187 -13.82 -29.45 -9.48
N GLY A 188 -13.20 -28.75 -10.39
CA GLY A 188 -13.14 -29.18 -11.79
C GLY A 188 -11.97 -30.11 -12.06
N GLY A 189 -11.75 -31.09 -11.22
CA GLY A 189 -10.82 -32.20 -11.47
C GLY A 189 -11.59 -33.43 -11.93
N GLN A 190 -12.27 -33.38 -13.09
CA GLN A 190 -12.67 -34.60 -13.75
C GLN A 190 -11.43 -35.27 -14.34
N LYS A 191 -10.97 -36.35 -13.68
CA LYS A 191 -10.18 -37.38 -14.33
C LYS A 191 -11.09 -38.09 -15.34
N SER A 192 -10.82 -37.95 -16.62
CA SER A 192 -11.16 -38.91 -17.64
C SER A 192 -9.98 -39.84 -17.80
#